data_bda93e70a56a2a6e485b59f49781e4cc
#
_entry.id   bda93e70a56a2a6e485b59f49781e4cc
#
_cell.length_a   1.000
_cell.length_b   1.000
_cell.length_c   1.000
_cell.angle_alpha   90.00
_cell.angle_beta   90.00
_cell.angle_gamma   90.00
#
_symmetry.space_group_name_H-M   'P 1'
#
loop_
_entity.id
_entity.type
_entity.pdbx_description
1 polymer ?
#
loop_
_entity_poly.entity_id
_entity_poly.type
_entity_poly.pdbx_seq_one_letter_code
_entity_poly.pdbx_strand_id
1 'polypeptide(L)' 'MSQAATPASINIGAKVRITRVRDRIPADMVEALKADASATVTGFRTVDGKGIGVVVELANGSKAWFFEDEITLA' A
#
# COMPACT_ATOMS: atom_id res chain seq x y z
N MET A 1 15.98 10.60 14.69
CA MET A 1 15.72 10.42 14.14
C MET A 1 14.77 10.03 13.42
N SER A 2 14.28 10.17 13.04
CA SER A 2 13.27 9.61 12.63
C SER A 2 13.16 9.43 11.25
N GLN A 3 12.63 8.55 10.75
CA GLN A 3 12.45 8.27 9.51
C GLN A 3 11.25 8.57 9.03
N ALA A 4 10.80 9.58 9.15
CA ALA A 4 9.52 10.06 8.91
C ALA A 4 8.86 9.58 7.67
N ALA A 5 9.53 9.55 6.57
CA ALA A 5 8.84 9.33 5.33
C ALA A 5 8.53 7.89 5.08
N THR A 6 9.41 7.00 5.37
CA THR A 6 9.22 5.60 5.02
C THR A 6 9.61 4.74 6.20
N PRO A 7 8.70 3.97 6.73
CA PRO A 7 9.05 3.07 7.81
C PRO A 7 10.13 2.12 7.34
N ALA A 8 11.14 1.95 8.15
CA ALA A 8 12.25 1.10 7.77
C ALA A 8 11.82 -0.33 7.57
N SER A 9 10.70 -0.72 8.16
CA SER A 9 10.22 -2.09 8.06
C SER A 9 9.44 -2.37 6.78
N ILE A 10 9.10 -1.37 5.99
CA ILE A 10 8.36 -1.60 4.76
C ILE A 10 9.36 -1.67 3.61
N ASN A 11 9.64 -2.88 3.15
CA ASN A 11 10.59 -3.11 2.09
C ASN A 11 9.95 -3.90 0.97
N ILE A 12 10.59 -3.90 -0.21
CA ILE A 12 10.10 -4.71 -1.32
C ILE A 12 10.07 -6.17 -0.88
N GLY A 13 8.95 -6.83 -1.13
CA GLY A 13 8.73 -8.20 -0.69
C GLY A 13 8.02 -8.31 0.64
N ALA A 14 7.86 -7.21 1.38
CA ALA A 14 7.18 -7.27 2.65
C ALA A 14 5.69 -7.50 2.47
N LYS A 15 5.09 -8.23 3.40
CA LYS A 15 3.65 -8.42 3.41
C LYS A 15 2.99 -7.34 4.23
N VAL A 16 1.96 -6.75 3.68
CA VAL A 16 1.26 -5.65 4.34
C VAL A 16 -0.24 -5.89 4.28
N ARG A 17 -0.97 -5.15 5.09
CA ARG A 17 -2.42 -5.16 5.09
C ARG A 17 -2.90 -3.74 4.82
N ILE A 18 -3.87 -3.60 3.94
CA ILE A 18 -4.45 -2.30 3.64
C ILE A 18 -5.43 -1.97 4.76
N THR A 19 -5.20 -0.88 5.47
CA THR A 19 -6.02 -0.51 6.63
C THR A 19 -6.97 0.64 6.31
N ARG A 20 -6.75 1.34 5.21
CA ARG A 20 -7.61 2.47 4.85
C ARG A 20 -7.73 2.54 3.34
N VAL A 21 -8.93 2.64 2.84
CA VAL A 21 -9.22 2.76 1.42
C VAL A 21 -9.83 4.11 1.17
N ARG A 22 -9.23 4.89 0.29
CA ARG A 22 -9.70 6.23 -0.01
C ARG A 22 -10.39 6.26 -1.36
N ASP A 23 -11.01 7.39 -1.68
CA ASP A 23 -11.86 7.51 -2.87
C ASP A 23 -11.13 7.28 -4.19
N ARG A 24 -9.82 7.43 -4.23
CA ARG A 24 -9.09 7.22 -5.47
C ARG A 24 -9.01 5.75 -5.88
N ILE A 25 -9.43 4.84 -5.01
CA ILE A 25 -9.33 3.41 -5.28
C ILE A 25 -10.56 2.96 -6.06
N PRO A 26 -10.40 2.29 -7.22
CA PRO A 26 -11.53 1.84 -8.01
C PRO A 26 -12.41 0.85 -7.24
N ALA A 27 -13.69 0.82 -7.59
CA ALA A 27 -14.66 0.00 -6.86
C ALA A 27 -14.34 -1.49 -6.91
N ASP A 28 -13.87 -2.00 -8.05
CA ASP A 28 -13.53 -3.41 -8.16
C ASP A 28 -12.35 -3.76 -7.26
N MET A 29 -11.42 -2.83 -7.07
CA MET A 29 -10.30 -3.05 -6.19
C MET A 29 -10.76 -3.00 -4.73
N VAL A 30 -11.71 -2.14 -4.41
CA VAL A 30 -12.28 -2.09 -3.07
C VAL A 30 -12.92 -3.44 -2.73
N GLU A 31 -13.63 -4.05 -3.68
CA GLU A 31 -14.24 -5.35 -3.45
C GLU A 31 -13.17 -6.43 -3.22
N ALA A 32 -12.08 -6.37 -3.97
CA ALA A 32 -10.99 -7.32 -3.76
C ALA A 32 -10.39 -7.17 -2.36
N LEU A 33 -10.26 -5.94 -1.88
CA LEU A 33 -9.72 -5.68 -0.56
C LEU A 33 -10.67 -6.13 0.55
N LYS A 34 -11.97 -6.09 0.30
CA LYS A 34 -12.91 -6.59 1.29
C LYS A 34 -12.77 -8.10 1.47
N ALA A 35 -12.45 -8.80 0.39
CA ALA A 35 -12.24 -10.24 0.46
C ALA A 35 -10.90 -10.58 1.10
N ASP A 36 -9.85 -9.81 0.75
CA ASP A 36 -8.53 -10.07 1.31
C ASP A 36 -7.74 -8.77 1.22
N ALA A 37 -7.46 -8.17 2.34
CA ALA A 37 -6.73 -6.90 2.41
C ALA A 37 -5.22 -7.07 2.40
N SER A 38 -4.73 -8.30 2.24
CA SER A 38 -3.30 -8.55 2.24
C SER A 38 -2.69 -8.20 0.89
N ALA A 39 -1.47 -7.73 0.90
CA ALA A 39 -0.75 -7.39 -0.32
C ALA A 39 0.75 -7.54 -0.08
N THR A 40 1.51 -7.54 -1.17
CA THR A 40 2.96 -7.64 -1.11
C THR A 40 3.56 -6.38 -1.73
N VAL A 41 4.51 -5.78 -1.06
CA VAL A 41 5.17 -4.58 -1.58
C VAL A 41 6.04 -4.96 -2.75
N THR A 42 5.85 -4.28 -3.89
CA THR A 42 6.65 -4.52 -5.08
C THR A 42 7.52 -3.33 -5.45
N GLY A 43 7.29 -2.17 -4.86
CA GLY A 43 8.10 -1.00 -5.14
C GLY A 43 7.59 0.24 -4.43
N PHE A 44 8.13 1.36 -4.84
CA PHE A 44 7.74 2.64 -4.27
C PHE A 44 7.63 3.66 -5.38
N ARG A 45 6.88 4.72 -5.16
CA ARG A 45 6.79 5.81 -6.11
C ARG A 45 6.76 7.13 -5.37
N THR A 46 7.24 8.18 -6.00
CA THR A 46 7.14 9.52 -5.45
C THR A 46 5.81 10.13 -5.89
N VAL A 47 5.09 10.70 -4.95
CA VAL A 47 3.82 11.36 -5.24
C VAL A 47 4.03 12.84 -4.96
N ASP A 48 3.95 13.66 -6.00
CA ASP A 48 4.26 15.07 -5.87
C ASP A 48 3.50 15.74 -4.76
N GLY A 49 4.26 16.38 -3.87
CA GLY A 49 3.66 17.14 -2.78
C GLY A 49 3.02 16.29 -1.71
N LYS A 50 3.08 14.97 -1.82
CA LYS A 50 2.38 14.09 -0.89
C LYS A 50 3.29 13.08 -0.23
N GLY A 51 4.49 12.88 -0.71
CA GLY A 51 5.42 11.93 -0.11
C GLY A 51 5.58 10.67 -0.93
N ILE A 52 5.79 9.56 -0.26
CA ILE A 52 6.11 8.29 -0.92
C ILE A 52 4.89 7.40 -0.96
N GLY A 53 4.58 6.90 -2.15
CA GLY A 53 3.55 5.88 -2.31
C GLY A 53 4.19 4.49 -2.32
N VAL A 54 3.53 3.53 -1.70
CA VAL A 54 4.00 2.15 -1.65
C VAL A 54 3.23 1.36 -2.68
N VAL A 55 3.91 0.79 -3.66
CA VAL A 55 3.28 0.01 -4.71
C VAL A 55 3.17 -1.43 -4.23
N VAL A 56 1.98 -1.98 -4.31
CA VAL A 56 1.73 -3.32 -3.80
C VAL A 56 0.99 -4.15 -4.85
N GLU A 57 1.12 -5.45 -4.73
CA GLU A 57 0.35 -6.40 -5.52
C GLU A 57 -0.64 -7.08 -4.59
N LEU A 58 -1.91 -6.99 -4.93
CA LEU A 58 -2.98 -7.55 -4.12
C LEU A 58 -3.08 -9.06 -4.34
N ALA A 59 -3.84 -9.73 -3.48
CA ALA A 59 -4.00 -11.18 -3.56
C ALA A 59 -4.53 -11.65 -4.91
N ASN A 60 -5.33 -10.83 -5.58
CA ASN A 60 -5.88 -11.20 -6.87
C ASN A 60 -4.96 -10.88 -8.05
N GLY A 61 -3.72 -10.44 -7.78
CA GLY A 61 -2.76 -10.11 -8.83
C GLY A 61 -2.82 -8.67 -9.32
N SER A 62 -3.78 -7.89 -8.88
CA SER A 62 -3.88 -6.49 -9.28
C SER A 62 -2.84 -5.67 -8.53
N LYS A 63 -2.35 -4.61 -9.15
CA LYS A 63 -1.39 -3.72 -8.52
C LYS A 63 -2.06 -2.39 -8.18
N ALA A 64 -1.65 -1.81 -7.08
CA ALA A 64 -2.14 -0.53 -6.63
C ALA A 64 -1.05 0.15 -5.83
N TRP A 65 -1.26 1.42 -5.45
CA TRP A 65 -0.33 2.06 -4.54
C TRP A 65 -1.12 2.74 -3.42
N PHE A 66 -0.49 2.83 -2.27
CA PHE A 66 -1.10 3.45 -1.10
C PHE A 66 -0.07 4.30 -0.40
N PHE A 67 -0.51 5.31 0.33
CA PHE A 67 0.40 6.03 1.21
C PHE A 67 0.74 5.13 2.41
N GLU A 68 1.86 5.39 3.04
CA GLU A 68 2.31 4.54 4.12
C GLU A 68 1.35 4.54 5.31
N ASP A 69 0.54 5.59 5.48
CA ASP A 69 -0.44 5.62 6.57
C ASP A 69 -1.72 4.84 6.24
N GLU A 70 -1.80 4.29 5.04
CA GLU A 70 -2.96 3.50 4.62
C GLU A 70 -2.69 2.01 4.72
N ILE A 71 -1.50 1.62 5.11
CA ILE A 71 -1.12 0.21 5.21
C ILE A 71 -0.40 -0.05 6.52
N THR A 72 -0.33 -1.31 6.90
CA THR A 72 0.45 -1.73 8.06
C THR A 72 1.11 -3.05 7.73
N LEU A 73 2.18 -3.38 8.42
CA LEU A 73 2.81 -4.68 8.24
C LEU A 73 1.86 -5.76 8.70
N ALA A 74 1.77 -6.79 7.89
CA ALA A 74 0.90 -7.91 8.22
C ALA A 74 1.51 -8.80 9.30
#